data_f5c961a19a1f2e9c6cd5bf39a18fcfde
#
_entry.id   f5c961a19a1f2e9c6cd5bf39a18fcfde
#
_cell.length_a   1.000
_cell.length_b   1.000
_cell.length_c   1.000
_cell.angle_alpha   90.00
_cell.angle_beta   90.00
_cell.angle_gamma   90.00
#
_symmetry.space_group_name_H-M   'P 1'
#
loop_
_entity.id
_entity.type
_entity.pdbx_description
1 polymer ?
#
loop_
_entity_poly.entity_id
_entity_poly.type
_entity_poly.pdbx_seq_one_letter_code
_entity_poly.pdbx_strand_id
1 'polypeptide(L)'
;MGGGASRDSLTRDECKQRVPEDKWDESWDEFYFADGKTVSGEIAERVWCKAERWNAHVAANATAEPKDECRSAPVISQNGEHFYRMTLGFLEMKRKLDEVAATCLPRAYMAKFPSFKEAHLMYQTTKADLTVLQQEHDFVKGLEKAKGTPATMEAVYEVAEDLSTHWESFVRDLGGAAGLTGEQVKLAPLKGQKRAREKVQDDYNGNWRKLVDVNRASLVVSSEEQLVALAEKMANVNELRAMSPAAAEVRPAVLQLKNRFKHALFNGYRDALYSVQLVLPRSSLVFVCELQVHLDRIIELKTESHVYYEFFRSHFAGNMAAVDDRMRVLMRVASSRAPTLAELVSMVSQGDDLAAMEALEEFLDLTAELDALAYVRARRLAVLKDRRADAKGVLALQMMLGSAHDQAGRIDEALRIFADAYATYKADDGALLERHVEDFCSLCNSYGWASYEKGMFDQAEQLYNEALHGYRVKLGQPKHERALATLGGVALLRQDAGRIDEAIDTYGEALALKRDVLGPDNISTLTTMTFMAGALRLADRKDEASAMANEAYKMRKALLGSDHPDTIMGACELAALSEKGEKPEEALGMYEKALNLQLAKLGPDHPATLKTTAALEKLRTKLGRHGQVVL
;
A
#
# COMPACT_ATOMS: atom_id res chain seq x y z
N MET A 1 -16.93 42.92 -36.84
CA MET A 1 -15.68 42.96 -36.04
C MET A 1 -15.98 42.22 -34.76
N GLY A 2 -15.66 40.95 -34.76
CA GLY A 2 -15.98 40.06 -33.68
C GLY A 2 -14.91 40.13 -32.61
N GLY A 3 -15.32 40.45 -31.37
CA GLY A 3 -14.51 40.21 -30.21
C GLY A 3 -14.44 38.69 -29.95
N GLY A 4 -13.24 38.11 -30.05
CA GLY A 4 -13.02 36.73 -29.68
C GLY A 4 -13.22 36.56 -28.19
N ALA A 5 -14.35 36.01 -27.78
CA ALA A 5 -14.52 35.45 -26.47
C ALA A 5 -13.55 34.28 -26.36
N SER A 6 -12.72 34.27 -25.33
CA SER A 6 -11.80 33.16 -25.05
C SER A 6 -12.63 31.87 -25.00
N ARG A 7 -12.18 30.83 -25.69
CA ARG A 7 -12.82 29.50 -25.74
C ARG A 7 -12.81 28.76 -24.40
N ASP A 8 -12.45 29.44 -23.34
CA ASP A 8 -12.20 28.84 -22.01
C ASP A 8 -13.40 28.95 -21.05
N SER A 9 -14.50 29.57 -21.43
CA SER A 9 -15.72 29.63 -20.63
C SER A 9 -16.94 29.17 -21.43
N LEU A 10 -17.75 28.32 -20.82
CA LEU A 10 -18.98 27.78 -21.38
C LEU A 10 -20.18 28.37 -20.65
N THR A 11 -21.21 28.75 -21.46
CA THR A 11 -22.50 29.14 -20.93
C THR A 11 -23.28 27.92 -20.45
N ARG A 12 -24.35 28.17 -19.68
CA ARG A 12 -25.28 27.12 -19.23
C ARG A 12 -25.80 26.28 -20.42
N ASP A 13 -26.23 26.93 -21.48
CA ASP A 13 -26.81 26.25 -22.63
C ASP A 13 -25.79 25.42 -23.42
N GLU A 14 -24.54 25.87 -23.49
CA GLU A 14 -23.43 25.10 -24.07
C GLU A 14 -23.07 23.88 -23.23
N CYS A 15 -23.12 24.00 -21.89
CA CYS A 15 -22.95 22.86 -20.99
C CYS A 15 -24.14 21.89 -21.07
N LYS A 16 -25.38 22.42 -21.13
CA LYS A 16 -26.59 21.61 -21.23
C LYS A 16 -26.68 20.83 -22.54
N GLN A 17 -26.16 21.36 -23.64
CA GLN A 17 -26.07 20.65 -24.92
C GLN A 17 -25.08 19.47 -24.90
N ARG A 18 -24.15 19.44 -23.96
CA ARG A 18 -23.14 18.40 -23.84
C ARG A 18 -23.51 17.30 -22.83
N VAL A 19 -24.52 17.51 -22.02
CA VAL A 19 -25.06 16.55 -21.05
C VAL A 19 -26.41 16.06 -21.55
N PRO A 20 -26.71 14.74 -21.56
CA PRO A 20 -28.03 14.24 -21.88
C PRO A 20 -29.11 14.91 -21.03
N GLU A 21 -30.24 15.24 -21.62
CA GLU A 21 -31.31 16.05 -21.01
C GLU A 21 -31.86 15.41 -19.71
N ASP A 22 -31.88 14.09 -19.65
CA ASP A 22 -32.32 13.30 -18.52
C ASP A 22 -31.23 13.20 -17.38
N LYS A 23 -30.06 13.76 -17.59
CA LYS A 23 -28.91 13.75 -16.67
C LYS A 23 -28.50 15.15 -16.20
N TRP A 24 -29.20 16.17 -16.65
CA TRP A 24 -29.01 17.52 -16.18
C TRP A 24 -29.67 17.64 -14.80
N ASP A 25 -28.90 18.02 -13.77
CA ASP A 25 -29.42 18.28 -12.44
C ASP A 25 -29.75 19.79 -12.34
N GLU A 26 -31.00 20.11 -12.03
CA GLU A 26 -31.45 21.51 -11.93
C GLU A 26 -30.71 22.28 -10.83
N SER A 27 -30.17 21.61 -9.82
CA SER A 27 -29.31 22.24 -8.82
C SER A 27 -28.03 22.81 -9.41
N TRP A 28 -27.57 22.30 -10.56
CA TRP A 28 -26.41 22.86 -11.26
C TRP A 28 -26.68 24.26 -11.84
N ASP A 29 -27.93 24.58 -12.12
CA ASP A 29 -28.35 25.88 -12.60
C ASP A 29 -28.12 26.95 -11.52
N GLU A 30 -28.50 26.68 -10.29
CA GLU A 30 -28.26 27.60 -9.16
C GLU A 30 -26.79 27.67 -8.75
N PHE A 31 -26.08 26.58 -8.86
CA PHE A 31 -24.73 26.45 -8.34
C PHE A 31 -23.65 26.97 -9.29
N TYR A 32 -23.75 26.62 -10.59
CA TYR A 32 -22.72 26.96 -11.59
C TYR A 32 -23.09 28.17 -12.45
N PHE A 33 -24.38 28.45 -12.62
CA PHE A 33 -24.88 29.42 -13.60
C PHE A 33 -25.75 30.51 -12.98
N ALA A 34 -25.79 30.62 -11.66
CA ALA A 34 -26.48 31.70 -10.98
C ALA A 34 -26.06 33.05 -11.56
N ASP A 35 -27.04 33.94 -11.84
CA ASP A 35 -26.85 35.27 -12.41
C ASP A 35 -26.27 35.31 -13.84
N GLY A 36 -26.48 34.29 -14.67
CA GLY A 36 -26.01 34.24 -16.05
C GLY A 36 -24.50 34.13 -16.22
N LYS A 37 -23.82 33.62 -15.21
CA LYS A 37 -22.37 33.38 -15.23
C LYS A 37 -22.00 32.28 -16.22
N THR A 38 -20.79 32.35 -16.74
CA THR A 38 -20.15 31.27 -17.47
C THR A 38 -19.19 30.54 -16.55
N VAL A 39 -19.08 29.20 -16.68
CA VAL A 39 -18.08 28.43 -15.99
C VAL A 39 -16.81 28.31 -16.84
N SER A 40 -15.65 28.24 -16.19
CA SER A 40 -14.42 27.95 -16.93
C SER A 40 -14.54 26.59 -17.63
N GLY A 41 -13.93 26.46 -18.81
CA GLY A 41 -13.95 25.21 -19.57
C GLY A 41 -13.47 24.01 -18.75
N GLU A 42 -12.58 24.24 -17.78
CA GLU A 42 -12.06 23.21 -16.90
C GLU A 42 -13.07 22.75 -15.83
N ILE A 43 -13.87 23.68 -15.30
CA ILE A 43 -14.97 23.34 -14.38
C ILE A 43 -16.08 22.61 -15.16
N ALA A 44 -16.41 23.09 -16.35
CA ALA A 44 -17.39 22.44 -17.24
C ALA A 44 -16.93 21.01 -17.62
N GLU A 45 -15.64 20.81 -17.88
CA GLU A 45 -15.06 19.50 -18.18
C GLU A 45 -15.10 18.57 -16.97
N ARG A 46 -14.90 19.07 -15.75
CA ARG A 46 -15.04 18.29 -14.51
C ARG A 46 -16.48 17.85 -14.26
N VAL A 47 -17.45 18.75 -14.46
CA VAL A 47 -18.88 18.44 -14.39
C VAL A 47 -19.25 17.41 -15.46
N TRP A 48 -18.75 17.58 -16.68
CA TRP A 48 -18.93 16.64 -17.79
C TRP A 48 -18.33 15.27 -17.49
N CYS A 49 -17.07 15.17 -17.02
CA CYS A 49 -16.44 13.90 -16.68
C CYS A 49 -17.15 13.17 -15.53
N LYS A 50 -17.78 13.89 -14.59
CA LYS A 50 -18.65 13.28 -13.59
C LYS A 50 -19.93 12.74 -14.20
N ALA A 51 -20.56 13.52 -15.08
CA ALA A 51 -21.77 13.11 -15.80
C ALA A 51 -21.51 11.94 -16.77
N GLU A 52 -20.39 11.91 -17.49
CA GLU A 52 -20.02 10.79 -18.37
C GLU A 52 -19.73 9.51 -17.60
N ARG A 53 -18.97 9.58 -16.50
CA ARG A 53 -18.77 8.42 -15.62
C ARG A 53 -20.10 7.89 -15.08
N TRP A 54 -20.97 8.79 -14.69
CA TRP A 54 -22.33 8.45 -14.30
C TRP A 54 -23.10 7.77 -15.43
N ASN A 55 -23.06 8.34 -16.64
CA ASN A 55 -23.73 7.78 -17.81
C ASN A 55 -23.19 6.41 -18.23
N ALA A 56 -21.87 6.22 -18.19
CA ALA A 56 -21.24 4.93 -18.44
C ALA A 56 -21.66 3.89 -17.40
N HIS A 57 -21.72 4.28 -16.12
CA HIS A 57 -22.14 3.44 -15.03
C HIS A 57 -23.65 3.11 -15.11
N VAL A 58 -24.51 4.10 -15.41
CA VAL A 58 -25.94 3.90 -15.64
C VAL A 58 -26.20 3.05 -16.87
N ALA A 59 -25.46 3.24 -17.96
CA ALA A 59 -25.57 2.40 -19.15
C ALA A 59 -25.17 0.95 -18.89
N ALA A 60 -24.12 0.73 -18.09
CA ALA A 60 -23.70 -0.60 -17.65
C ALA A 60 -24.74 -1.26 -16.71
N ASN A 61 -25.50 -0.46 -15.95
CA ASN A 61 -26.50 -0.94 -14.99
C ASN A 61 -27.95 -0.81 -15.49
N ALA A 62 -28.22 -0.09 -16.60
CA ALA A 62 -29.58 0.13 -17.14
C ALA A 62 -30.29 -1.15 -17.64
N THR A 63 -29.52 -2.24 -17.79
CA THR A 63 -30.08 -3.57 -18.08
C THR A 63 -30.32 -4.41 -16.81
N ALA A 64 -29.92 -3.89 -15.64
CA ALA A 64 -30.15 -4.53 -14.37
C ALA A 64 -31.41 -3.92 -13.73
N GLU A 65 -32.53 -4.67 -13.75
CA GLU A 65 -33.61 -4.42 -12.77
C GLU A 65 -33.01 -4.28 -11.37
N PRO A 66 -33.61 -3.47 -10.46
CA PRO A 66 -33.15 -3.37 -9.08
C PRO A 66 -33.14 -4.79 -8.51
N LYS A 67 -31.98 -5.41 -8.54
CA LYS A 67 -31.78 -6.76 -8.02
C LYS A 67 -31.98 -6.66 -6.51
N ASP A 68 -32.98 -7.37 -6.04
CA ASP A 68 -33.08 -7.76 -4.64
C ASP A 68 -31.71 -8.36 -4.30
N GLU A 69 -30.85 -7.62 -3.60
CA GLU A 69 -29.41 -7.91 -3.41
C GLU A 69 -29.15 -9.29 -2.79
N CYS A 70 -30.19 -9.94 -2.27
CA CYS A 70 -30.16 -11.29 -1.69
C CYS A 70 -30.54 -12.41 -2.65
N ARG A 71 -30.90 -12.18 -3.91
CA ARG A 71 -31.49 -13.21 -4.77
C ARG A 71 -30.55 -13.98 -5.69
N SER A 72 -29.36 -13.45 -5.99
CA SER A 72 -28.35 -14.18 -6.79
C SER A 72 -26.97 -14.02 -6.20
N ALA A 73 -26.21 -15.12 -6.10
CA ALA A 73 -24.80 -15.05 -5.69
C ALA A 73 -24.02 -14.13 -6.66
N PRO A 74 -23.11 -13.30 -6.14
CA PRO A 74 -22.30 -12.39 -6.96
C PRO A 74 -21.38 -13.16 -7.88
N VAL A 75 -21.03 -12.55 -9.01
CA VAL A 75 -20.00 -13.06 -9.91
C VAL A 75 -18.63 -12.70 -9.32
N ILE A 76 -17.80 -13.71 -9.13
CA ILE A 76 -16.42 -13.52 -8.68
C ILE A 76 -15.54 -13.28 -9.89
N SER A 77 -14.60 -12.33 -9.79
CA SER A 77 -13.66 -12.04 -10.85
C SER A 77 -12.68 -13.21 -11.08
N GLN A 78 -12.09 -13.28 -12.28
CA GLN A 78 -11.02 -14.26 -12.56
C GLN A 78 -9.81 -14.04 -11.63
N ASN A 79 -9.53 -12.80 -11.26
CA ASN A 79 -8.45 -12.47 -10.32
C ASN A 79 -8.76 -12.96 -8.91
N GLY A 80 -9.98 -12.77 -8.41
CA GLY A 80 -10.41 -13.27 -7.11
C GLY A 80 -10.34 -14.79 -7.02
N GLU A 81 -10.82 -15.51 -8.04
CA GLU A 81 -10.70 -16.96 -8.13
C GLU A 81 -9.24 -17.43 -8.25
N HIS A 82 -8.40 -16.73 -8.98
CA HIS A 82 -6.97 -17.03 -9.04
C HIS A 82 -6.30 -16.83 -7.68
N PHE A 83 -6.59 -15.71 -7.01
CA PHE A 83 -6.06 -15.41 -5.69
C PHE A 83 -6.48 -16.47 -4.65
N TYR A 84 -7.73 -16.89 -4.68
CA TYR A 84 -8.23 -17.94 -3.80
C TYR A 84 -7.55 -19.28 -4.05
N ARG A 85 -7.35 -19.69 -5.32
CA ARG A 85 -6.59 -20.89 -5.67
C ARG A 85 -5.14 -20.83 -5.19
N MET A 86 -4.49 -19.68 -5.32
CA MET A 86 -3.14 -19.49 -4.76
C MET A 86 -3.13 -19.63 -3.23
N THR A 87 -4.19 -19.16 -2.57
CA THR A 87 -4.35 -19.33 -1.12
C THR A 87 -4.53 -20.80 -0.72
N LEU A 88 -5.35 -21.55 -1.43
CA LEU A 88 -5.51 -22.99 -1.20
C LEU A 88 -4.20 -23.76 -1.44
N GLY A 89 -3.51 -23.48 -2.53
CA GLY A 89 -2.20 -24.10 -2.84
C GLY A 89 -1.15 -23.75 -1.78
N PHE A 90 -1.15 -22.52 -1.28
CA PHE A 90 -0.31 -22.10 -0.17
C PHE A 90 -0.59 -22.91 1.12
N LEU A 91 -1.86 -23.11 1.47
CA LEU A 91 -2.24 -23.91 2.65
C LEU A 91 -1.82 -25.37 2.52
N GLU A 92 -1.99 -25.95 1.35
CA GLU A 92 -1.54 -27.33 1.07
C GLU A 92 -0.02 -27.45 1.18
N MET A 93 0.73 -26.46 0.63
CA MET A 93 2.18 -26.42 0.75
C MET A 93 2.63 -26.24 2.20
N LYS A 94 1.96 -25.35 2.94
CA LYS A 94 2.23 -25.14 4.36
C LYS A 94 2.00 -26.44 5.15
N ARG A 95 0.91 -27.17 4.88
CA ARG A 95 0.63 -28.47 5.50
C ARG A 95 1.74 -29.49 5.21
N LYS A 96 2.20 -29.59 3.95
CA LYS A 96 3.32 -30.46 3.58
C LYS A 96 4.60 -30.09 4.34
N LEU A 97 4.92 -28.80 4.44
CA LEU A 97 6.10 -28.32 5.20
C LEU A 97 5.99 -28.64 6.69
N ASP A 98 4.81 -28.47 7.28
CA ASP A 98 4.58 -28.79 8.71
C ASP A 98 4.65 -30.31 8.96
N GLU A 99 4.16 -31.15 8.04
CA GLU A 99 4.27 -32.62 8.11
C GLU A 99 5.73 -33.09 8.02
N VAL A 100 6.50 -32.56 7.06
CA VAL A 100 7.93 -32.86 6.94
C VAL A 100 8.67 -32.38 8.19
N ALA A 101 8.38 -31.15 8.64
CA ALA A 101 8.98 -30.62 9.85
C ALA A 101 8.68 -31.47 11.09
N ALA A 102 7.47 -32.02 11.24
CA ALA A 102 7.11 -32.88 12.36
C ALA A 102 8.02 -34.12 12.46
N THR A 103 8.59 -34.58 11.34
CA THR A 103 9.49 -35.76 11.30
C THR A 103 10.97 -35.43 11.48
N CYS A 104 11.40 -34.20 11.15
CA CYS A 104 12.82 -33.84 11.09
C CYS A 104 13.19 -32.59 11.92
N LEU A 105 12.29 -32.05 12.73
CA LEU A 105 12.61 -30.87 13.55
C LEU A 105 13.76 -31.14 14.53
N PRO A 106 14.80 -30.30 14.53
CA PRO A 106 15.98 -30.48 15.36
C PRO A 106 15.71 -30.02 16.80
N ARG A 107 15.21 -30.93 17.64
CA ARG A 107 14.75 -30.60 19.00
C ARG A 107 15.89 -30.18 19.94
N ALA A 108 17.03 -30.85 19.86
CA ALA A 108 18.20 -30.51 20.67
C ALA A 108 18.78 -29.14 20.28
N TYR A 109 18.84 -28.86 18.96
CA TYR A 109 19.25 -27.58 18.46
C TYR A 109 18.31 -26.45 18.92
N MET A 110 16.99 -26.64 18.78
CA MET A 110 16.01 -25.62 19.18
C MET A 110 16.04 -25.32 20.69
N ALA A 111 16.34 -26.31 21.52
CA ALA A 111 16.49 -26.14 22.97
C ALA A 111 17.77 -25.37 23.32
N LYS A 112 18.87 -25.65 22.60
CA LYS A 112 20.20 -25.10 22.90
C LYS A 112 20.43 -23.72 22.30
N PHE A 113 19.87 -23.44 21.12
CA PHE A 113 20.11 -22.22 20.34
C PHE A 113 18.82 -21.45 20.08
N PRO A 114 18.26 -20.69 21.05
CA PRO A 114 17.12 -19.82 20.81
C PRO A 114 17.48 -18.66 19.88
N SER A 115 16.46 -18.05 19.24
CA SER A 115 16.66 -16.83 18.45
C SER A 115 17.21 -15.69 19.29
N PHE A 116 18.14 -14.92 18.76
CA PHE A 116 18.70 -13.73 19.41
C PHE A 116 19.01 -12.63 18.41
N LYS A 117 18.99 -11.39 18.87
CA LYS A 117 19.33 -10.21 18.06
C LYS A 117 20.73 -9.68 18.34
N GLU A 118 21.30 -9.99 19.47
CA GLU A 118 22.60 -9.50 19.94
C GLU A 118 23.42 -10.69 20.43
N ALA A 119 24.63 -10.80 19.94
CA ALA A 119 25.50 -11.97 20.14
C ALA A 119 25.95 -12.20 21.59
N HIS A 120 25.74 -11.23 22.47
CA HIS A 120 26.45 -11.18 23.76
C HIS A 120 25.95 -12.10 24.88
N LEU A 121 24.75 -12.65 24.76
CA LEU A 121 24.20 -13.49 25.85
C LEU A 121 24.44 -14.98 25.67
N MET A 122 24.80 -15.44 24.47
CA MET A 122 24.94 -16.87 24.21
C MET A 122 26.33 -17.29 23.77
N TYR A 123 27.15 -16.36 23.30
CA TYR A 123 28.47 -16.66 22.78
C TYR A 123 29.53 -16.12 23.77
N GLN A 124 30.61 -16.86 23.96
CA GLN A 124 31.75 -16.45 24.77
C GLN A 124 32.54 -15.33 24.06
N THR A 125 31.90 -14.18 23.85
CA THR A 125 32.53 -12.96 23.33
C THR A 125 33.10 -12.17 24.54
N THR A 126 34.25 -11.60 24.38
CA THR A 126 34.82 -10.72 25.39
C THR A 126 34.06 -9.39 25.44
N LYS A 127 34.09 -8.70 26.58
CA LYS A 127 33.44 -7.39 26.71
C LYS A 127 33.97 -6.36 25.71
N ALA A 128 35.25 -6.49 25.30
CA ALA A 128 35.87 -5.66 24.27
C ALA A 128 35.31 -5.96 22.88
N ASP A 129 35.13 -7.23 22.51
CA ASP A 129 34.51 -7.64 21.25
C ASP A 129 33.06 -7.14 21.16
N LEU A 130 32.31 -7.20 22.28
CA LEU A 130 30.94 -6.69 22.35
C LEU A 130 30.87 -5.17 22.15
N THR A 131 31.80 -4.42 22.72
CA THR A 131 31.86 -2.96 22.57
C THR A 131 32.14 -2.56 21.12
N VAL A 132 33.03 -3.27 20.44
CA VAL A 132 33.32 -3.08 19.01
C VAL A 132 32.09 -3.46 18.16
N LEU A 133 31.45 -4.60 18.42
CA LEU A 133 30.26 -5.05 17.73
C LEU A 133 29.07 -4.09 17.89
N GLN A 134 28.88 -3.53 19.07
CA GLN A 134 27.82 -2.55 19.35
C GLN A 134 28.06 -1.18 18.73
N GLN A 135 29.32 -0.72 18.67
CA GLN A 135 29.68 0.57 18.09
C GLN A 135 29.70 0.54 16.55
N GLU A 136 29.90 -0.63 15.94
CA GLU A 136 30.03 -0.82 14.49
C GLU A 136 28.83 -1.54 13.85
N HIS A 137 27.69 -1.57 14.52
CA HIS A 137 26.44 -2.15 13.97
C HIS A 137 25.97 -1.47 12.67
N ASP A 138 26.52 -0.32 12.36
CA ASP A 138 26.43 0.37 11.09
C ASP A 138 27.70 0.09 10.26
N PHE A 139 27.72 -0.96 9.45
CA PHE A 139 28.85 -1.21 8.54
C PHE A 139 29.16 0.00 7.65
N VAL A 140 28.19 0.88 7.48
CA VAL A 140 28.27 2.12 6.74
C VAL A 140 29.13 3.18 7.43
N LYS A 141 29.18 3.23 8.77
CA LYS A 141 30.14 4.12 9.47
C LYS A 141 31.58 3.77 9.09
N GLY A 142 31.84 2.48 8.86
CA GLY A 142 33.14 2.04 8.34
C GLY A 142 33.40 2.50 6.92
N LEU A 143 32.43 2.41 6.02
CA LEU A 143 32.51 2.90 4.64
C LEU A 143 32.66 4.41 4.54
N GLU A 144 31.86 5.18 5.27
CA GLU A 144 31.93 6.64 5.31
C GLU A 144 33.28 7.11 5.88
N LYS A 145 33.75 6.48 6.96
CA LYS A 145 35.04 6.82 7.60
C LYS A 145 36.23 6.48 6.71
N ALA A 146 36.16 5.40 5.92
CA ALA A 146 37.26 4.97 5.08
C ALA A 146 37.37 5.74 3.75
N LYS A 147 36.24 6.13 3.14
CA LYS A 147 36.21 6.76 1.80
C LYS A 147 35.82 8.24 1.83
N GLY A 148 35.40 8.81 2.96
CA GLY A 148 34.97 10.22 3.08
C GLY A 148 33.74 10.59 2.22
N THR A 149 33.03 9.60 1.67
CA THR A 149 31.85 9.77 0.82
C THR A 149 30.61 9.16 1.49
N PRO A 150 29.42 9.75 1.28
CA PRO A 150 28.19 9.12 1.71
C PRO A 150 28.11 7.71 1.11
N ALA A 151 27.81 6.75 1.95
CA ALA A 151 27.70 5.38 1.51
C ALA A 151 26.53 5.25 0.51
N THR A 152 26.82 4.87 -0.72
CA THR A 152 25.87 4.62 -1.80
C THR A 152 25.63 3.12 -1.98
N MET A 153 24.56 2.75 -2.71
CA MET A 153 24.32 1.35 -3.07
C MET A 153 25.53 0.76 -3.81
N GLU A 154 26.12 1.52 -4.73
CA GLU A 154 27.27 1.13 -5.52
C GLU A 154 28.48 0.84 -4.63
N ALA A 155 28.75 1.68 -3.62
CA ALA A 155 29.84 1.46 -2.67
C ALA A 155 29.63 0.18 -1.83
N VAL A 156 28.38 -0.17 -1.50
CA VAL A 156 28.06 -1.43 -0.82
C VAL A 156 28.39 -2.64 -1.69
N TYR A 157 28.05 -2.58 -2.98
CA TYR A 157 28.34 -3.67 -3.90
C TYR A 157 29.83 -3.83 -4.19
N GLU A 158 30.56 -2.74 -4.32
CA GLU A 158 32.03 -2.76 -4.46
C GLU A 158 32.70 -3.48 -3.27
N VAL A 159 32.29 -3.17 -2.04
CA VAL A 159 32.80 -3.86 -0.84
C VAL A 159 32.36 -5.32 -0.79
N ALA A 160 31.14 -5.63 -1.21
CA ALA A 160 30.64 -6.99 -1.25
C ALA A 160 31.39 -7.86 -2.28
N GLU A 161 31.78 -7.30 -3.42
CA GLU A 161 32.60 -7.96 -4.44
C GLU A 161 34.01 -8.23 -3.90
N ASP A 162 34.67 -7.25 -3.28
CA ASP A 162 35.98 -7.40 -2.65
C ASP A 162 36.00 -8.50 -1.57
N LEU A 163 34.85 -8.67 -0.86
CA LEU A 163 34.71 -9.65 0.21
C LEU A 163 34.35 -11.05 -0.30
N SER A 164 33.83 -11.20 -1.52
CA SER A 164 33.20 -12.44 -2.00
C SER A 164 34.12 -13.66 -1.85
N THR A 165 35.39 -13.57 -2.25
CA THR A 165 36.35 -14.68 -2.15
C THR A 165 36.63 -15.08 -0.69
N HIS A 166 36.71 -14.13 0.20
CA HIS A 166 36.90 -14.38 1.64
C HIS A 166 35.65 -15.02 2.26
N TRP A 167 34.47 -14.53 1.88
CA TRP A 167 33.20 -15.11 2.30
C TRP A 167 33.05 -16.56 1.86
N GLU A 168 33.34 -16.84 0.61
CA GLU A 168 33.28 -18.20 0.05
C GLU A 168 34.24 -19.15 0.76
N SER A 169 35.50 -18.74 1.00
CA SER A 169 36.48 -19.54 1.72
C SER A 169 36.01 -19.82 3.15
N PHE A 170 35.56 -18.77 3.86
CA PHE A 170 35.03 -18.91 5.21
C PHE A 170 33.86 -19.90 5.28
N VAL A 171 32.88 -19.82 4.35
CA VAL A 171 31.72 -20.71 4.36
C VAL A 171 32.11 -22.17 4.05
N ARG A 172 33.08 -22.39 3.15
CA ARG A 172 33.60 -23.74 2.85
C ARG A 172 34.33 -24.34 4.04
N ASP A 173 35.19 -23.56 4.69
CA ASP A 173 35.91 -23.97 5.87
C ASP A 173 34.96 -24.32 7.02
N LEU A 174 33.94 -23.48 7.23
CA LEU A 174 32.89 -23.71 8.23
C LEU A 174 32.10 -24.99 7.95
N GLY A 175 31.70 -25.20 6.70
CA GLY A 175 31.03 -26.44 6.28
C GLY A 175 31.91 -27.69 6.51
N GLY A 176 33.16 -27.65 6.08
CA GLY A 176 34.13 -28.74 6.31
C GLY A 176 34.35 -29.03 7.81
N ALA A 177 34.49 -27.99 8.63
CA ALA A 177 34.65 -28.14 10.08
C ALA A 177 33.39 -28.71 10.78
N ALA A 178 32.22 -28.59 10.15
CA ALA A 178 30.96 -29.21 10.62
C ALA A 178 30.68 -30.58 9.96
N GLY A 179 31.62 -31.12 9.18
CA GLY A 179 31.48 -32.43 8.50
C GLY A 179 30.55 -32.42 7.30
N LEU A 180 30.36 -31.26 6.65
CA LEU A 180 29.55 -31.13 5.44
C LEU A 180 30.38 -31.43 4.19
N THR A 181 29.75 -32.05 3.19
CA THR A 181 30.35 -32.26 1.86
C THR A 181 30.30 -30.96 1.03
N GLY A 182 31.09 -30.90 -0.05
CA GLY A 182 31.07 -29.75 -0.95
C GLY A 182 29.70 -29.48 -1.59
N GLU A 183 28.90 -30.53 -1.80
CA GLU A 183 27.53 -30.41 -2.35
C GLU A 183 26.52 -29.78 -1.34
N GLN A 184 26.81 -29.90 -0.04
CA GLN A 184 26.00 -29.32 1.01
C GLN A 184 26.30 -27.83 1.24
N VAL A 185 27.37 -27.31 0.65
CA VAL A 185 27.77 -25.90 0.70
C VAL A 185 27.31 -25.20 -0.58
N LYS A 186 26.30 -24.35 -0.47
CA LYS A 186 25.71 -23.61 -1.59
C LYS A 186 26.08 -22.13 -1.49
N LEU A 187 26.99 -21.69 -2.35
CA LEU A 187 27.34 -20.28 -2.49
C LEU A 187 26.36 -19.61 -3.44
N ALA A 188 25.83 -18.46 -3.06
CA ALA A 188 24.92 -17.70 -3.88
C ALA A 188 25.66 -16.52 -4.54
N PRO A 189 25.30 -16.12 -5.76
CA PRO A 189 25.79 -14.87 -6.34
C PRO A 189 25.34 -13.69 -5.47
N LEU A 190 26.00 -12.55 -5.62
CA LEU A 190 25.60 -11.33 -4.96
C LEU A 190 24.11 -11.04 -5.25
N LYS A 191 23.42 -10.51 -4.27
CA LYS A 191 22.00 -10.13 -4.42
C LYS A 191 21.84 -9.14 -5.57
N GLY A 192 20.92 -9.40 -6.50
CA GLY A 192 20.68 -8.50 -7.62
C GLY A 192 20.30 -7.08 -7.16
N GLN A 193 20.91 -6.05 -7.75
CA GLN A 193 20.73 -4.66 -7.33
C GLN A 193 19.27 -4.19 -7.37
N LYS A 194 18.47 -4.64 -8.36
CA LYS A 194 17.04 -4.35 -8.44
C LYS A 194 16.32 -4.85 -7.17
N ARG A 195 16.56 -6.10 -6.81
CA ARG A 195 15.96 -6.73 -5.63
C ARG A 195 16.46 -6.13 -4.31
N ALA A 196 17.67 -5.62 -4.28
CA ALA A 196 18.21 -4.91 -3.14
C ALA A 196 17.53 -3.56 -2.94
N ARG A 197 17.28 -2.81 -4.02
CA ARG A 197 16.56 -1.52 -3.99
C ARG A 197 15.12 -1.69 -3.52
N GLU A 198 14.40 -2.68 -4.06
CA GLU A 198 13.05 -3.04 -3.62
C GLU A 198 13.04 -3.32 -2.11
N LYS A 199 13.94 -4.17 -1.63
CA LYS A 199 14.02 -4.50 -0.19
C LYS A 199 14.35 -3.29 0.67
N VAL A 200 15.27 -2.43 0.22
CA VAL A 200 15.63 -1.21 0.95
C VAL A 200 14.44 -0.26 1.05
N GLN A 201 13.64 -0.16 0.00
CA GLN A 201 12.43 0.65 -0.01
C GLN A 201 11.36 0.06 0.91
N ASP A 202 11.05 -1.22 0.75
CA ASP A 202 9.91 -1.87 1.41
C ASP A 202 10.16 -2.17 2.90
N ASP A 203 11.35 -2.74 3.23
CA ASP A 203 11.66 -3.20 4.58
C ASP A 203 12.40 -2.16 5.43
N TYR A 204 13.08 -1.19 4.80
CA TYR A 204 14.02 -0.29 5.48
C TYR A 204 13.74 1.20 5.27
N ASN A 205 12.60 1.57 4.66
CA ASN A 205 12.19 2.96 4.40
C ASN A 205 13.28 3.78 3.69
N GLY A 206 13.89 3.22 2.66
CA GLY A 206 14.97 3.86 1.93
C GLY A 206 16.34 3.83 2.62
N ASN A 207 16.44 3.28 3.84
CA ASN A 207 17.69 3.18 4.58
C ASN A 207 18.49 1.93 4.17
N TRP A 208 19.20 2.03 3.07
CA TRP A 208 20.02 0.94 2.54
C TRP A 208 21.21 0.54 3.45
N ARG A 209 21.54 1.33 4.51
CA ARG A 209 22.49 0.95 5.58
C ARG A 209 22.07 -0.32 6.33
N LYS A 210 20.80 -0.68 6.27
CA LYS A 210 20.26 -1.90 6.87
C LYS A 210 20.37 -3.14 5.97
N LEU A 211 20.87 -3.00 4.74
CA LEU A 211 21.02 -4.10 3.81
C LEU A 211 22.23 -4.97 4.18
N VAL A 212 21.98 -6.15 4.72
CA VAL A 212 23.00 -7.08 5.27
C VAL A 212 23.05 -8.42 4.53
N ASP A 213 22.32 -8.57 3.42
CA ASP A 213 22.16 -9.81 2.68
C ASP A 213 22.63 -9.72 1.22
N VAL A 214 23.68 -8.93 0.98
CA VAL A 214 24.29 -8.83 -0.35
C VAL A 214 25.12 -10.07 -0.64
N ASN A 215 26.05 -10.44 0.27
CA ASN A 215 26.75 -11.74 0.25
C ASN A 215 25.94 -12.76 1.02
N ARG A 216 25.61 -13.86 0.36
CA ARG A 216 24.76 -14.93 0.91
C ARG A 216 25.33 -16.29 0.63
N ALA A 217 25.09 -17.21 1.55
CA ALA A 217 25.38 -18.61 1.36
C ALA A 217 24.33 -19.48 2.08
N SER A 218 24.25 -20.74 1.69
CA SER A 218 23.42 -21.73 2.37
C SER A 218 24.22 -22.98 2.67
N LEU A 219 24.03 -23.53 3.86
CA LEU A 219 24.51 -24.83 4.26
C LEU A 219 23.33 -25.77 4.40
N VAL A 220 23.41 -26.95 3.78
CA VAL A 220 22.36 -27.97 3.83
C VAL A 220 22.84 -29.09 4.73
N VAL A 221 22.20 -29.29 5.88
CA VAL A 221 22.54 -30.33 6.82
C VAL A 221 21.56 -31.50 6.72
N SER A 222 22.07 -32.73 6.82
CA SER A 222 21.27 -33.95 6.69
C SER A 222 20.93 -34.56 8.05
N SER A 223 21.52 -34.06 9.14
CA SER A 223 21.22 -34.52 10.49
C SER A 223 21.26 -33.41 11.53
N GLU A 224 20.63 -33.66 12.69
CA GLU A 224 20.65 -32.73 13.81
C GLU A 224 22.06 -32.58 14.41
N GLU A 225 22.87 -33.66 14.36
CA GLU A 225 24.26 -33.64 14.85
C GLU A 225 25.12 -32.66 14.05
N GLN A 226 24.99 -32.67 12.70
CA GLN A 226 25.65 -31.68 11.83
C GLN A 226 25.21 -30.27 12.14
N LEU A 227 23.91 -30.06 12.36
CA LEU A 227 23.35 -28.75 12.70
C LEU A 227 23.87 -28.24 14.05
N VAL A 228 23.92 -29.10 15.06
CA VAL A 228 24.44 -28.77 16.40
C VAL A 228 25.92 -28.45 16.31
N ALA A 229 26.73 -29.30 15.66
CA ALA A 229 28.16 -29.08 15.48
C ALA A 229 28.46 -27.74 14.79
N LEU A 230 27.72 -27.42 13.73
CA LEU A 230 27.81 -26.13 13.06
C LEU A 230 27.50 -24.96 13.99
N ALA A 231 26.39 -25.07 14.72
CA ALA A 231 25.95 -24.02 15.64
C ALA A 231 26.90 -23.82 16.83
N GLU A 232 27.48 -24.88 17.35
CA GLU A 232 28.50 -24.81 18.43
C GLU A 232 29.74 -24.03 17.96
N LYS A 233 30.22 -24.29 16.74
CA LYS A 233 31.33 -23.54 16.17
C LYS A 233 30.98 -22.07 15.97
N MET A 234 29.79 -21.79 15.47
CA MET A 234 29.34 -20.42 15.28
C MET A 234 29.06 -19.68 16.60
N ALA A 235 28.77 -20.43 17.69
CA ALA A 235 28.55 -19.88 19.01
C ALA A 235 29.85 -19.46 19.71
N ASN A 236 30.99 -19.96 19.30
CA ASN A 236 32.29 -19.66 19.92
C ASN A 236 33.15 -18.85 18.94
N VAL A 237 33.26 -17.55 19.20
CA VAL A 237 33.99 -16.62 18.32
C VAL A 237 35.47 -16.99 18.19
N ASN A 238 36.10 -17.55 19.24
CA ASN A 238 37.49 -17.96 19.22
C ASN A 238 37.70 -19.20 18.35
N GLU A 239 36.82 -20.20 18.49
CA GLU A 239 36.83 -21.37 17.60
C GLU A 239 36.56 -21.00 16.15
N LEU A 240 35.60 -20.11 15.93
CA LEU A 240 35.25 -19.62 14.61
C LEU A 240 36.43 -18.92 13.92
N ARG A 241 37.18 -18.09 14.64
CA ARG A 241 38.41 -17.43 14.15
C ARG A 241 39.61 -18.35 14.01
N ALA A 242 39.71 -19.36 14.86
CA ALA A 242 40.79 -20.35 14.82
C ALA A 242 40.57 -21.48 13.80
N MET A 243 39.41 -21.51 13.12
CA MET A 243 38.99 -22.59 12.24
C MET A 243 39.91 -22.77 11.04
N SER A 244 40.38 -21.66 10.46
CA SER A 244 41.34 -21.65 9.36
C SER A 244 42.14 -20.33 9.32
N PRO A 245 43.27 -20.28 8.59
CA PRO A 245 43.99 -19.01 8.35
C PRO A 245 43.10 -17.95 7.71
N ALA A 246 42.24 -18.32 6.76
CA ALA A 246 41.30 -17.40 6.11
C ALA A 246 40.25 -16.85 7.11
N ALA A 247 39.74 -17.68 8.01
CA ALA A 247 38.84 -17.24 9.07
C ALA A 247 39.54 -16.28 10.06
N ALA A 248 40.79 -16.57 10.42
CA ALA A 248 41.59 -15.69 11.29
C ALA A 248 41.78 -14.31 10.67
N GLU A 249 41.98 -14.24 9.34
CA GLU A 249 42.17 -13.01 8.58
C GLU A 249 40.93 -12.13 8.58
N VAL A 250 39.75 -12.67 8.34
CA VAL A 250 38.48 -11.93 8.26
C VAL A 250 37.74 -11.78 9.60
N ARG A 251 38.27 -12.32 10.65
CA ARG A 251 37.76 -12.19 12.05
C ARG A 251 36.24 -12.33 12.18
N PRO A 252 35.63 -13.48 11.79
CA PRO A 252 34.20 -13.66 11.77
C PRO A 252 33.58 -13.52 13.16
N ALA A 253 32.35 -13.02 13.23
CA ALA A 253 31.50 -13.02 14.41
C ALA A 253 30.03 -13.10 14.03
N VAL A 254 29.23 -13.82 14.81
CA VAL A 254 27.78 -13.91 14.61
C VAL A 254 27.09 -12.80 15.36
N LEU A 255 26.37 -11.94 14.64
CA LEU A 255 25.62 -10.81 15.21
C LEU A 255 24.17 -11.18 15.54
N GLN A 256 23.54 -12.02 14.73
CA GLN A 256 22.14 -12.37 14.85
C GLN A 256 21.91 -13.83 14.47
N LEU A 257 21.02 -14.49 15.21
CA LEU A 257 20.41 -15.76 14.82
C LEU A 257 18.89 -15.63 14.84
N LYS A 258 18.24 -15.89 13.71
CA LYS A 258 16.80 -16.15 13.61
C LYS A 258 16.61 -17.65 13.49
N ASN A 259 16.23 -18.30 14.60
CA ASN A 259 15.94 -19.73 14.61
C ASN A 259 14.51 -19.99 14.16
N ARG A 260 14.31 -20.09 12.84
CA ARG A 260 13.00 -20.34 12.23
C ARG A 260 12.58 -21.82 12.28
N PHE A 261 13.40 -22.72 12.77
CA PHE A 261 12.94 -24.07 13.12
C PHE A 261 11.89 -23.99 14.24
N LYS A 262 12.04 -23.06 15.17
CA LYS A 262 11.07 -22.82 16.25
C LYS A 262 9.88 -21.98 15.80
N HIS A 263 10.14 -20.93 15.03
CA HIS A 263 9.14 -19.96 14.56
C HIS A 263 9.22 -19.86 13.03
N ALA A 264 8.49 -20.75 12.35
CA ALA A 264 8.44 -20.78 10.90
C ALA A 264 8.08 -19.43 10.27
N LEU A 265 8.47 -19.21 9.03
CA LEU A 265 7.93 -18.13 8.21
C LEU A 265 6.42 -18.35 8.00
N PHE A 266 5.71 -17.30 7.58
CA PHE A 266 4.27 -17.39 7.32
C PHE A 266 3.89 -18.54 6.38
N ASN A 267 4.75 -18.87 5.41
CA ASN A 267 4.57 -19.99 4.48
C ASN A 267 4.94 -21.37 5.06
N GLY A 268 5.25 -21.46 6.36
CA GLY A 268 5.64 -22.71 7.01
C GLY A 268 7.11 -23.09 6.81
N TYR A 269 7.88 -22.33 6.00
CA TYR A 269 9.28 -22.63 5.75
C TYR A 269 10.15 -22.43 6.99
N ARG A 270 11.10 -23.33 7.22
CA ARG A 270 11.93 -23.40 8.43
C ARG A 270 13.40 -23.53 8.08
N ASP A 271 14.22 -22.68 8.68
CA ASP A 271 15.68 -22.68 8.58
C ASP A 271 16.30 -22.00 9.81
N ALA A 272 17.63 -21.95 9.88
CA ALA A 272 18.34 -21.04 10.75
C ALA A 272 19.04 -19.97 9.89
N LEU A 273 18.81 -18.70 10.20
CA LEU A 273 19.41 -17.58 9.48
C LEU A 273 20.36 -16.84 10.42
N TYR A 274 21.63 -16.81 10.02
CA TYR A 274 22.69 -16.11 10.74
C TYR A 274 23.11 -14.85 9.98
N SER A 275 23.26 -13.75 10.70
CA SER A 275 23.97 -12.57 10.23
C SER A 275 25.41 -12.66 10.74
N VAL A 276 26.35 -12.82 9.83
CA VAL A 276 27.78 -13.03 10.13
C VAL A 276 28.56 -11.80 9.73
N GLN A 277 29.21 -11.18 10.70
CA GLN A 277 30.13 -10.08 10.46
C GLN A 277 31.47 -10.62 10.00
N LEU A 278 32.06 -10.00 8.99
CA LEU A 278 33.45 -10.17 8.58
C LEU A 278 34.14 -8.81 8.53
N VAL A 279 35.44 -8.82 8.71
CA VAL A 279 36.31 -7.63 8.62
C VAL A 279 37.23 -7.80 7.43
N LEU A 280 37.22 -6.86 6.47
CA LEU A 280 38.12 -6.91 5.33
C LEU A 280 39.59 -6.65 5.80
N PRO A 281 40.53 -7.54 5.43
CA PRO A 281 41.89 -7.49 5.96
C PRO A 281 42.63 -6.19 5.65
N ARG A 282 42.49 -5.65 4.43
CA ARG A 282 43.25 -4.49 3.96
C ARG A 282 42.67 -3.15 4.40
N SER A 283 41.37 -3.04 4.60
CA SER A 283 40.67 -1.79 4.88
C SER A 283 40.12 -1.70 6.30
N SER A 284 40.13 -2.81 7.04
CA SER A 284 39.44 -2.95 8.34
C SER A 284 37.95 -2.60 8.28
N LEU A 285 37.34 -2.59 7.08
CA LEU A 285 35.91 -2.39 6.91
C LEU A 285 35.15 -3.61 7.43
N VAL A 286 34.05 -3.31 8.12
CA VAL A 286 33.15 -4.31 8.65
C VAL A 286 32.01 -4.51 7.68
N PHE A 287 31.71 -5.76 7.31
CA PHE A 287 30.62 -6.11 6.43
C PHE A 287 29.82 -7.28 7.02
N VAL A 288 28.50 -7.28 6.80
CA VAL A 288 27.62 -8.33 7.30
C VAL A 288 27.10 -9.17 6.13
N CYS A 289 27.25 -10.48 6.27
CA CYS A 289 26.84 -11.48 5.30
C CYS A 289 25.71 -12.34 5.87
N GLU A 290 24.87 -12.89 5.01
CA GLU A 290 23.79 -13.79 5.40
C GLU A 290 24.16 -15.24 5.17
N LEU A 291 24.08 -16.07 6.22
CA LEU A 291 24.23 -17.51 6.14
C LEU A 291 22.91 -18.18 6.51
N GLN A 292 22.34 -18.94 5.60
CA GLN A 292 21.17 -19.78 5.83
C GLN A 292 21.58 -21.23 6.06
N VAL A 293 21.02 -21.87 7.07
CA VAL A 293 21.22 -23.28 7.34
C VAL A 293 19.89 -24.00 7.20
N HIS A 294 19.84 -24.97 6.31
CA HIS A 294 18.65 -25.72 5.97
C HIS A 294 18.80 -27.20 6.30
N LEU A 295 17.70 -27.83 6.72
CA LEU A 295 17.60 -29.29 6.69
C LEU A 295 17.31 -29.75 5.26
N ASP A 296 17.96 -30.83 4.80
CA ASP A 296 17.83 -31.38 3.45
C ASP A 296 16.36 -31.61 3.04
N ARG A 297 15.58 -32.27 3.90
CA ARG A 297 14.16 -32.56 3.66
C ARG A 297 13.29 -31.32 3.55
N ILE A 298 13.66 -30.21 4.21
CA ILE A 298 12.89 -28.96 4.16
C ILE A 298 13.27 -28.17 2.90
N ILE A 299 14.57 -28.15 2.54
CA ILE A 299 15.03 -27.39 1.35
C ILE A 299 14.51 -27.98 0.04
N GLU A 300 14.20 -29.27 -0.03
CA GLU A 300 13.57 -29.90 -1.19
C GLU A 300 12.24 -29.23 -1.56
N LEU A 301 11.48 -28.77 -0.58
CA LEU A 301 10.22 -28.06 -0.77
C LEU A 301 10.38 -26.55 -0.98
N LYS A 302 11.63 -26.03 -0.92
CA LYS A 302 11.89 -24.58 -0.99
C LYS A 302 11.39 -23.97 -2.31
N THR A 303 11.69 -24.59 -3.43
CA THR A 303 11.32 -24.07 -4.75
C THR A 303 9.80 -24.02 -4.93
N GLU A 304 9.10 -25.08 -4.54
CA GLU A 304 7.64 -25.16 -4.62
C GLU A 304 6.97 -24.13 -3.68
N SER A 305 7.45 -24.03 -2.45
CA SER A 305 6.92 -23.06 -1.47
C SER A 305 7.23 -21.60 -1.84
N HIS A 306 8.33 -21.37 -2.57
CA HIS A 306 8.76 -20.03 -2.95
C HIS A 306 7.83 -19.36 -3.97
N VAL A 307 7.14 -20.15 -4.81
CA VAL A 307 6.13 -19.63 -5.76
C VAL A 307 5.01 -18.89 -5.01
N TYR A 308 4.50 -19.50 -3.94
CA TYR A 308 3.47 -18.86 -3.12
C TYR A 308 4.01 -17.68 -2.31
N TYR A 309 5.23 -17.81 -1.79
CA TYR A 309 5.89 -16.72 -1.06
C TYR A 309 6.03 -15.46 -1.94
N GLU A 310 6.53 -15.59 -3.16
CA GLU A 310 6.71 -14.46 -4.08
C GLU A 310 5.37 -13.90 -4.56
N PHE A 311 4.37 -14.75 -4.80
CA PHE A 311 3.03 -14.30 -5.18
C PHE A 311 2.44 -13.36 -4.12
N PHE A 312 2.35 -13.81 -2.87
CA PHE A 312 1.75 -13.00 -1.82
C PHE A 312 2.59 -11.79 -1.45
N ARG A 313 3.91 -11.91 -1.47
CA ARG A 313 4.79 -10.78 -1.24
C ARG A 313 4.65 -9.69 -2.29
N SER A 314 4.57 -10.05 -3.56
CA SER A 314 4.40 -9.09 -4.65
C SER A 314 3.01 -8.46 -4.65
N HIS A 315 1.99 -9.23 -4.27
CA HIS A 315 0.61 -8.76 -4.22
C HIS A 315 0.40 -7.78 -3.05
N PHE A 316 0.90 -8.13 -1.88
CA PHE A 316 0.62 -7.34 -0.67
C PHE A 316 1.60 -6.20 -0.43
N ALA A 317 2.47 -5.85 -1.28
CA ALA A 317 3.48 -4.79 -1.13
C ALA A 317 3.67 -4.29 0.33
N GLY A 318 4.88 -4.26 0.85
CA GLY A 318 5.14 -3.83 2.21
C GLY A 318 6.14 -4.72 2.96
N ASN A 319 6.29 -4.46 4.27
CA ASN A 319 7.19 -5.23 5.09
C ASN A 319 6.61 -6.63 5.41
N MET A 320 7.49 -7.56 5.78
CA MET A 320 7.11 -8.96 6.06
C MET A 320 6.08 -9.13 7.17
N ALA A 321 6.01 -8.21 8.14
CA ALA A 321 5.00 -8.28 9.20
C ALA A 321 3.60 -8.00 8.65
N ALA A 322 3.46 -7.00 7.76
CA ALA A 322 2.20 -6.69 7.11
C ALA A 322 1.72 -7.83 6.21
N VAL A 323 2.65 -8.52 5.52
CA VAL A 323 2.31 -9.73 4.74
C VAL A 323 1.82 -10.85 5.65
N ASP A 324 2.51 -11.10 6.78
CA ASP A 324 2.14 -12.14 7.76
C ASP A 324 0.74 -11.92 8.33
N ASP A 325 0.41 -10.68 8.69
CA ASP A 325 -0.92 -10.33 9.23
C ASP A 325 -2.03 -10.58 8.19
N ARG A 326 -1.84 -10.16 6.94
CA ARG A 326 -2.78 -10.40 5.84
C ARG A 326 -2.93 -11.89 5.53
N MET A 327 -1.83 -12.64 5.57
CA MET A 327 -1.88 -14.10 5.38
C MET A 327 -2.67 -14.82 6.47
N ARG A 328 -2.64 -14.33 7.73
CA ARG A 328 -3.48 -14.90 8.79
C ARG A 328 -4.97 -14.74 8.52
N VAL A 329 -5.39 -13.61 7.94
CA VAL A 329 -6.77 -13.40 7.50
C VAL A 329 -7.15 -14.44 6.43
N LEU A 330 -6.32 -14.56 5.38
CA LEU A 330 -6.55 -15.51 4.29
C LEU A 330 -6.66 -16.95 4.78
N MET A 331 -5.78 -17.35 5.70
CA MET A 331 -5.78 -18.71 6.26
C MET A 331 -7.05 -19.05 7.05
N ARG A 332 -7.69 -18.08 7.72
CA ARG A 332 -8.95 -18.31 8.42
C ARG A 332 -10.08 -18.70 7.47
N VAL A 333 -10.13 -18.06 6.31
CA VAL A 333 -11.18 -18.25 5.32
C VAL A 333 -10.95 -19.52 4.47
N ALA A 334 -9.74 -19.69 3.98
CA ALA A 334 -9.39 -20.80 3.08
C ALA A 334 -9.28 -22.17 3.79
N SER A 335 -9.42 -22.22 5.12
CA SER A 335 -9.57 -23.49 5.85
C SER A 335 -10.92 -24.18 5.57
N SER A 336 -11.85 -23.51 4.88
CA SER A 336 -13.14 -24.06 4.46
C SER A 336 -12.97 -25.10 3.33
N ARG A 337 -13.94 -26.00 3.20
CA ARG A 337 -13.91 -27.09 2.20
C ARG A 337 -14.41 -26.67 0.80
N ALA A 338 -14.56 -25.39 0.54
CA ALA A 338 -15.05 -24.90 -0.74
C ALA A 338 -13.91 -24.90 -1.79
N PRO A 339 -14.07 -25.50 -2.96
CA PRO A 339 -13.05 -25.56 -4.00
C PRO A 339 -12.88 -24.24 -4.79
N THR A 340 -13.92 -23.38 -4.78
CA THR A 340 -13.91 -22.07 -5.44
C THR A 340 -14.34 -20.96 -4.49
N LEU A 341 -13.92 -19.73 -4.78
CA LEU A 341 -14.34 -18.56 -4.00
C LEU A 341 -15.86 -18.32 -4.11
N ALA A 342 -16.42 -18.52 -5.30
CA ALA A 342 -17.87 -18.40 -5.51
C ALA A 342 -18.67 -19.38 -4.64
N GLU A 343 -18.23 -20.63 -4.54
CA GLU A 343 -18.85 -21.62 -3.65
C GLU A 343 -18.68 -21.25 -2.17
N LEU A 344 -17.53 -20.72 -1.77
CA LEU A 344 -17.29 -20.24 -0.41
C LEU A 344 -18.24 -19.10 -0.06
N VAL A 345 -18.36 -18.10 -0.93
CA VAL A 345 -19.29 -16.97 -0.76
C VAL A 345 -20.74 -17.48 -0.63
N SER A 346 -21.15 -18.39 -1.50
CA SER A 346 -22.49 -18.99 -1.44
C SER A 346 -22.73 -19.73 -0.12
N MET A 347 -21.81 -20.60 0.28
CA MET A 347 -21.92 -21.43 1.47
C MET A 347 -21.99 -20.58 2.76
N VAL A 348 -21.11 -19.60 2.90
CA VAL A 348 -21.06 -18.72 4.08
C VAL A 348 -22.29 -17.82 4.14
N SER A 349 -22.77 -17.33 2.98
CA SER A 349 -23.93 -16.44 2.93
C SER A 349 -25.27 -17.15 3.15
N GLN A 350 -25.35 -18.45 2.92
CA GLN A 350 -26.55 -19.25 3.24
C GLN A 350 -26.68 -19.56 4.74
N GLY A 351 -25.56 -19.52 5.45
CA GLY A 351 -25.52 -19.70 6.90
C GLY A 351 -25.92 -18.45 7.69
N ASP A 352 -25.72 -18.55 8.99
CA ASP A 352 -25.92 -17.46 9.96
C ASP A 352 -24.69 -17.26 10.89
N ASP A 353 -23.54 -17.82 10.51
CA ASP A 353 -22.27 -17.69 11.24
C ASP A 353 -21.66 -16.32 10.96
N LEU A 354 -21.86 -15.40 11.89
CA LEU A 354 -21.34 -14.03 11.80
C LEU A 354 -19.81 -13.97 11.74
N ALA A 355 -19.12 -14.89 12.43
CA ALA A 355 -17.66 -14.91 12.44
C ALA A 355 -17.08 -15.38 11.08
N ALA A 356 -17.74 -16.38 10.47
CA ALA A 356 -17.38 -16.82 9.12
C ALA A 356 -17.64 -15.72 8.07
N MET A 357 -18.76 -14.99 8.18
CA MET A 357 -19.05 -13.85 7.30
C MET A 357 -18.02 -12.75 7.46
N GLU A 358 -17.64 -12.39 8.69
CA GLU A 358 -16.63 -11.37 8.96
C GLU A 358 -15.26 -11.73 8.41
N ALA A 359 -14.81 -12.98 8.59
CA ALA A 359 -13.57 -13.45 8.01
C ALA A 359 -13.58 -13.42 6.47
N LEU A 360 -14.74 -13.77 5.86
CA LEU A 360 -14.91 -13.71 4.42
C LEU A 360 -14.93 -12.26 3.91
N GLU A 361 -15.57 -11.33 4.62
CA GLU A 361 -15.53 -9.89 4.30
C GLU A 361 -14.09 -9.36 4.26
N GLU A 362 -13.26 -9.68 5.27
CA GLU A 362 -11.84 -9.29 5.28
C GLU A 362 -11.08 -9.86 4.06
N PHE A 363 -11.37 -11.09 3.65
CA PHE A 363 -10.78 -11.70 2.46
C PHE A 363 -11.20 -10.96 1.18
N LEU A 364 -12.50 -10.71 1.01
CA LEU A 364 -13.06 -10.05 -0.17
C LEU A 364 -12.57 -8.60 -0.30
N ASP A 365 -12.41 -7.91 0.83
CA ASP A 365 -11.84 -6.56 0.87
C ASP A 365 -10.36 -6.56 0.42
N LEU A 366 -9.56 -7.49 0.94
CA LEU A 366 -8.16 -7.66 0.55
C LEU A 366 -7.98 -7.99 -0.94
N THR A 367 -8.94 -8.66 -1.55
CA THR A 367 -8.91 -9.06 -2.97
C THR A 367 -9.67 -8.10 -3.89
N ALA A 368 -10.24 -7.03 -3.32
CA ALA A 368 -11.06 -6.03 -4.03
C ALA A 368 -12.27 -6.63 -4.77
N GLU A 369 -12.83 -7.74 -4.25
CA GLU A 369 -14.07 -8.36 -4.77
C GLU A 369 -15.31 -7.62 -4.23
N LEU A 370 -15.48 -6.36 -4.66
CA LEU A 370 -16.42 -5.41 -4.07
C LEU A 370 -17.89 -5.86 -4.15
N ASP A 371 -18.29 -6.55 -5.22
CA ASP A 371 -19.66 -7.06 -5.37
C ASP A 371 -19.96 -8.19 -4.38
N ALA A 372 -19.03 -9.11 -4.23
CA ALA A 372 -19.14 -10.18 -3.24
C ALA A 372 -19.06 -9.65 -1.81
N LEU A 373 -18.21 -8.65 -1.57
CA LEU A 373 -18.10 -7.96 -0.29
C LEU A 373 -19.42 -7.30 0.12
N ALA A 374 -20.03 -6.53 -0.78
CA ALA A 374 -21.34 -5.93 -0.53
C ALA A 374 -22.42 -6.98 -0.28
N TYR A 375 -22.43 -8.06 -1.05
CA TYR A 375 -23.37 -9.18 -0.87
C TYR A 375 -23.24 -9.84 0.51
N VAL A 376 -22.02 -10.17 0.95
CA VAL A 376 -21.78 -10.79 2.27
C VAL A 376 -22.14 -9.81 3.40
N ARG A 377 -21.78 -8.52 3.28
CA ARG A 377 -22.14 -7.48 4.25
C ARG A 377 -23.66 -7.29 4.36
N ALA A 378 -24.38 -7.28 3.23
CA ALA A 378 -25.83 -7.19 3.22
C ALA A 378 -26.47 -8.42 3.93
N ARG A 379 -25.96 -9.61 3.69
CA ARG A 379 -26.42 -10.83 4.36
C ARG A 379 -26.14 -10.80 5.86
N ARG A 380 -24.93 -10.43 6.27
CA ARG A 380 -24.55 -10.27 7.68
C ARG A 380 -25.41 -9.22 8.38
N LEU A 381 -25.72 -8.11 7.72
CA LEU A 381 -26.62 -7.07 8.22
C LEU A 381 -28.04 -7.62 8.45
N ALA A 382 -28.56 -8.44 7.53
CA ALA A 382 -29.87 -9.09 7.69
C ALA A 382 -29.90 -10.01 8.92
N VAL A 383 -28.84 -10.82 9.11
CA VAL A 383 -28.70 -11.71 10.29
C VAL A 383 -28.65 -10.91 11.60
N LEU A 384 -27.88 -9.78 11.62
CA LEU A 384 -27.81 -8.92 12.81
C LEU A 384 -29.16 -8.29 13.16
N LYS A 385 -29.89 -7.82 12.14
CA LYS A 385 -31.26 -7.26 12.34
C LYS A 385 -32.23 -8.30 12.86
N ASP A 386 -32.21 -9.53 12.31
CA ASP A 386 -33.07 -10.63 12.76
C ASP A 386 -32.77 -11.03 14.21
N ARG A 387 -31.48 -11.06 14.59
CA ARG A 387 -31.05 -11.33 15.96
C ARG A 387 -31.25 -10.15 16.93
N ARG A 388 -31.81 -9.04 16.47
CA ARG A 388 -32.01 -7.81 17.24
C ARG A 388 -30.70 -7.33 17.93
N ALA A 389 -29.62 -7.37 17.18
CA ALA A 389 -28.32 -6.88 17.66
C ALA A 389 -28.39 -5.40 18.05
N ASP A 390 -27.41 -4.93 18.82
CA ASP A 390 -27.33 -3.55 19.24
C ASP A 390 -27.25 -2.57 18.05
N ALA A 391 -27.84 -1.40 18.21
CA ALA A 391 -27.93 -0.39 17.14
C ALA A 391 -26.54 0.02 16.63
N LYS A 392 -25.51 0.09 17.51
CA LYS A 392 -24.15 0.44 17.13
C LYS A 392 -23.56 -0.54 16.12
N GLY A 393 -23.64 -1.87 16.38
CA GLY A 393 -23.14 -2.90 15.48
C GLY A 393 -23.85 -2.90 14.14
N VAL A 394 -25.17 -2.69 14.14
CA VAL A 394 -25.98 -2.56 12.92
C VAL A 394 -25.54 -1.34 12.10
N LEU A 395 -25.41 -0.17 12.72
CA LEU A 395 -25.00 1.06 12.04
C LEU A 395 -23.56 0.99 11.51
N ALA A 396 -22.63 0.43 12.27
CA ALA A 396 -21.27 0.22 11.81
C ALA A 396 -21.24 -0.64 10.53
N LEU A 397 -22.00 -1.72 10.50
CA LEU A 397 -22.09 -2.59 9.31
C LEU A 397 -22.83 -1.91 8.15
N GLN A 398 -23.84 -1.09 8.40
CA GLN A 398 -24.48 -0.27 7.35
C GLN A 398 -23.48 0.69 6.72
N MET A 399 -22.64 1.36 7.53
CA MET A 399 -21.59 2.24 7.01
C MET A 399 -20.58 1.46 6.14
N MET A 400 -20.15 0.27 6.59
CA MET A 400 -19.24 -0.58 5.83
C MET A 400 -19.87 -1.06 4.52
N LEU A 401 -21.16 -1.38 4.52
CA LEU A 401 -21.92 -1.78 3.33
C LEU A 401 -22.05 -0.60 2.36
N GLY A 402 -22.43 0.59 2.84
CA GLY A 402 -22.49 1.80 2.03
C GLY A 402 -21.15 2.12 1.38
N SER A 403 -20.05 2.01 2.14
CA SER A 403 -18.70 2.22 1.59
C SER A 403 -18.31 1.17 0.54
N ALA A 404 -18.75 -0.10 0.66
CA ALA A 404 -18.51 -1.11 -0.37
C ALA A 404 -19.26 -0.79 -1.67
N HIS A 405 -20.49 -0.30 -1.57
CA HIS A 405 -21.25 0.16 -2.74
C HIS A 405 -20.60 1.39 -3.39
N ASP A 406 -20.16 2.36 -2.59
CA ASP A 406 -19.46 3.55 -3.07
C ASP A 406 -18.18 3.18 -3.84
N GLN A 407 -17.34 2.34 -3.27
CA GLN A 407 -16.12 1.84 -3.92
C GLN A 407 -16.41 1.04 -5.20
N ALA A 408 -17.53 0.31 -5.24
CA ALA A 408 -17.99 -0.39 -6.43
C ALA A 408 -18.66 0.53 -7.47
N GLY A 409 -18.70 1.86 -7.22
CA GLY A 409 -19.34 2.85 -8.09
C GLY A 409 -20.87 2.84 -8.05
N ARG A 410 -21.49 2.10 -7.13
CA ARG A 410 -22.95 2.07 -6.95
C ARG A 410 -23.38 3.16 -5.97
N ILE A 411 -23.22 4.42 -6.42
CA ILE A 411 -23.40 5.60 -5.57
C ILE A 411 -24.84 5.73 -5.02
N ASP A 412 -25.85 5.36 -5.79
CA ASP A 412 -27.25 5.47 -5.35
C ASP A 412 -27.58 4.50 -4.21
N GLU A 413 -27.07 3.29 -4.28
CA GLU A 413 -27.19 2.31 -3.20
C GLU A 413 -26.46 2.78 -1.95
N ALA A 414 -25.24 3.30 -2.12
CA ALA A 414 -24.47 3.88 -1.03
C ALA A 414 -25.24 5.02 -0.35
N LEU A 415 -25.77 5.98 -1.14
CA LEU A 415 -26.55 7.11 -0.65
C LEU A 415 -27.79 6.64 0.14
N ARG A 416 -28.53 5.66 -0.38
CA ARG A 416 -29.70 5.10 0.31
C ARG A 416 -29.33 4.51 1.67
N ILE A 417 -28.25 3.73 1.72
CA ILE A 417 -27.79 3.07 2.96
C ILE A 417 -27.30 4.12 3.98
N PHE A 418 -26.54 5.11 3.51
CA PHE A 418 -26.06 6.20 4.38
C PHE A 418 -27.21 7.07 4.89
N ALA A 419 -28.22 7.36 4.05
CA ALA A 419 -29.42 8.11 4.46
C ALA A 419 -30.20 7.37 5.56
N ASP A 420 -30.40 6.05 5.43
CA ASP A 420 -31.06 5.23 6.45
C ASP A 420 -30.28 5.23 7.78
N ALA A 421 -28.95 5.09 7.71
CA ALA A 421 -28.09 5.16 8.90
C ALA A 421 -28.12 6.55 9.54
N TYR A 422 -28.06 7.62 8.72
CA TYR A 422 -28.15 9.00 9.18
C TYR A 422 -29.50 9.30 9.88
N ALA A 423 -30.61 8.86 9.29
CA ALA A 423 -31.94 8.99 9.88
C ALA A 423 -32.03 8.27 11.23
N THR A 424 -31.39 7.10 11.36
CA THR A 424 -31.33 6.35 12.61
C THR A 424 -30.60 7.12 13.71
N TYR A 425 -29.46 7.79 13.39
CA TYR A 425 -28.75 8.64 14.37
C TYR A 425 -29.54 9.87 14.77
N LYS A 426 -30.38 10.42 13.89
CA LYS A 426 -31.22 11.61 14.17
C LYS A 426 -32.54 11.27 14.85
N ALA A 427 -32.92 9.99 14.93
CA ALA A 427 -34.11 9.54 15.66
C ALA A 427 -33.90 9.71 17.18
N ASP A 428 -34.98 9.61 17.95
CA ASP A 428 -35.01 9.69 19.43
C ASP A 428 -34.28 10.92 20.00
N ASP A 429 -34.56 12.10 19.46
CA ASP A 429 -33.95 13.38 19.84
C ASP A 429 -32.41 13.38 19.82
N GLY A 430 -31.81 12.47 19.04
CA GLY A 430 -30.38 12.37 18.86
C GLY A 430 -29.64 11.68 20.01
N ALA A 431 -30.31 10.96 20.86
CA ALA A 431 -29.68 10.25 21.99
C ALA A 431 -28.60 9.25 21.55
N LEU A 432 -28.77 8.59 20.40
CA LEU A 432 -27.79 7.68 19.82
C LEU A 432 -26.58 8.47 19.30
N LEU A 433 -26.80 9.60 18.66
CA LEU A 433 -25.77 10.52 18.17
C LEU A 433 -24.89 11.00 19.32
N GLU A 434 -25.47 11.42 20.44
CA GLU A 434 -24.70 11.91 21.59
C GLU A 434 -23.80 10.85 22.22
N ARG A 435 -24.22 9.58 22.17
CA ARG A 435 -23.40 8.47 22.66
C ARG A 435 -22.29 8.05 21.70
N HIS A 436 -22.46 8.29 20.39
CA HIS A 436 -21.58 7.78 19.33
C HIS A 436 -21.24 8.91 18.33
N VAL A 437 -20.79 10.04 18.85
CA VAL A 437 -20.47 11.25 18.05
C VAL A 437 -19.43 10.96 16.98
N GLU A 438 -18.39 10.20 17.29
CA GLU A 438 -17.31 9.89 16.33
C GLU A 438 -17.82 9.03 15.17
N ASP A 439 -18.64 8.01 15.46
CA ASP A 439 -19.23 7.15 14.44
C ASP A 439 -20.18 7.95 13.53
N PHE A 440 -20.98 8.85 14.12
CA PHE A 440 -21.83 9.77 13.37
C PHE A 440 -21.04 10.73 12.47
N CYS A 441 -19.93 11.31 12.97
CA CYS A 441 -19.07 12.16 12.17
C CYS A 441 -18.45 11.38 10.99
N SER A 442 -18.08 10.12 11.22
CA SER A 442 -17.58 9.23 10.17
C SER A 442 -18.65 8.94 9.11
N LEU A 443 -19.90 8.70 9.53
CA LEU A 443 -21.03 8.55 8.62
C LEU A 443 -21.26 9.81 7.79
N CYS A 444 -21.30 10.98 8.43
CA CYS A 444 -21.47 12.26 7.72
C CYS A 444 -20.37 12.49 6.69
N ASN A 445 -19.12 12.10 7.00
CA ASN A 445 -18.02 12.21 6.05
C ASN A 445 -18.21 11.28 4.84
N SER A 446 -18.55 10.00 5.04
CA SER A 446 -18.79 9.04 3.96
C SER A 446 -20.03 9.38 3.13
N TYR A 447 -21.10 9.79 3.79
CA TYR A 447 -22.33 10.24 3.13
C TYR A 447 -22.09 11.54 2.35
N GLY A 448 -21.32 12.49 2.92
CA GLY A 448 -20.90 13.72 2.23
C GLY A 448 -20.05 13.42 1.00
N TRP A 449 -19.15 12.45 1.07
CA TRP A 449 -18.36 12.03 -0.09
C TRP A 449 -19.23 11.44 -1.21
N ALA A 450 -20.12 10.50 -0.88
CA ALA A 450 -21.04 9.91 -1.86
C ALA A 450 -21.97 10.97 -2.47
N SER A 451 -22.46 11.94 -1.66
CA SER A 451 -23.24 13.08 -2.15
C SER A 451 -22.44 13.96 -3.09
N TYR A 452 -21.16 14.24 -2.76
CA TYR A 452 -20.25 14.98 -3.63
C TYR A 452 -20.00 14.26 -4.95
N GLU A 453 -19.76 12.93 -4.92
CA GLU A 453 -19.60 12.12 -6.15
C GLU A 453 -20.86 12.12 -7.02
N LYS A 454 -22.03 12.21 -6.42
CA LYS A 454 -23.32 12.35 -7.12
C LYS A 454 -23.54 13.76 -7.67
N GLY A 455 -22.76 14.76 -7.24
CA GLY A 455 -22.95 16.18 -7.58
C GLY A 455 -23.91 16.95 -6.68
N MET A 456 -24.37 16.33 -5.59
CA MET A 456 -25.28 16.95 -4.60
C MET A 456 -24.47 17.83 -3.62
N PHE A 457 -23.93 18.94 -4.11
CA PHE A 457 -22.92 19.74 -3.41
C PHE A 457 -23.43 20.36 -2.10
N ASP A 458 -24.68 20.85 -2.07
CA ASP A 458 -25.27 21.45 -0.87
C ASP A 458 -25.42 20.42 0.25
N GLN A 459 -25.91 19.23 -0.08
CA GLN A 459 -26.01 18.14 0.88
C GLN A 459 -24.63 17.68 1.35
N ALA A 460 -23.66 17.58 0.46
CA ALA A 460 -22.30 17.21 0.81
C ALA A 460 -21.67 18.23 1.76
N GLU A 461 -21.84 19.54 1.49
CA GLU A 461 -21.33 20.61 2.38
C GLU A 461 -22.01 20.59 3.74
N GLN A 462 -23.33 20.39 3.80
CA GLN A 462 -24.05 20.25 5.07
C GLN A 462 -23.49 19.09 5.90
N LEU A 463 -23.33 17.91 5.28
CA LEU A 463 -22.85 16.70 5.96
C LEU A 463 -21.39 16.88 6.45
N TYR A 464 -20.52 17.46 5.65
CA TYR A 464 -19.16 17.76 6.06
C TYR A 464 -19.10 18.77 7.21
N ASN A 465 -19.95 19.79 7.19
CA ASN A 465 -20.06 20.77 8.27
C ASN A 465 -20.56 20.12 9.56
N GLU A 466 -21.51 19.19 9.50
CA GLU A 466 -21.96 18.41 10.65
C GLU A 466 -20.84 17.54 11.23
N ALA A 467 -20.06 16.87 10.37
CA ALA A 467 -18.89 16.11 10.79
C ALA A 467 -17.85 17.01 11.49
N LEU A 468 -17.49 18.15 10.89
CA LEU A 468 -16.53 19.09 11.46
C LEU A 468 -17.02 19.66 12.79
N HIS A 469 -18.31 20.01 12.90
CA HIS A 469 -18.92 20.45 14.16
C HIS A 469 -18.81 19.37 15.24
N GLY A 470 -19.08 18.12 14.90
CA GLY A 470 -18.93 17.00 15.81
C GLY A 470 -17.51 16.85 16.33
N TYR A 471 -16.51 16.84 15.45
CA TYR A 471 -15.10 16.75 15.86
C TYR A 471 -14.64 17.97 16.67
N ARG A 472 -14.96 19.20 16.23
CA ARG A 472 -14.47 20.44 16.83
C ARG A 472 -15.15 20.78 18.15
N VAL A 473 -16.48 20.64 18.19
CA VAL A 473 -17.30 21.14 19.32
C VAL A 473 -17.70 20.01 20.26
N LYS A 474 -18.29 18.92 19.75
CA LYS A 474 -18.79 17.85 20.62
C LYS A 474 -17.67 16.98 21.19
N LEU A 475 -16.66 16.63 20.39
CA LEU A 475 -15.51 15.83 20.85
C LEU A 475 -14.34 16.70 21.36
N GLY A 476 -14.33 18.01 21.09
CA GLY A 476 -13.21 18.88 21.45
C GLY A 476 -11.89 18.51 20.75
N GLN A 477 -11.96 17.85 19.60
CA GLN A 477 -10.81 17.30 18.86
C GLN A 477 -10.67 17.93 17.47
N PRO A 478 -10.38 19.24 17.36
CA PRO A 478 -10.27 19.91 16.06
C PRO A 478 -9.12 19.37 15.18
N LYS A 479 -8.14 18.71 15.80
CA LYS A 479 -6.96 18.12 15.15
C LYS A 479 -7.11 16.61 14.89
N HIS A 480 -8.30 16.05 15.06
CA HIS A 480 -8.55 14.64 14.76
C HIS A 480 -8.29 14.35 13.29
N GLU A 481 -7.62 13.23 12.97
CA GLU A 481 -7.20 12.90 11.59
C GLU A 481 -8.37 12.94 10.59
N ARG A 482 -9.53 12.40 10.98
CA ARG A 482 -10.74 12.42 10.16
C ARG A 482 -11.30 13.84 9.96
N ALA A 483 -11.19 14.73 10.96
CA ALA A 483 -11.56 16.12 10.79
C ALA A 483 -10.67 16.83 9.76
N LEU A 484 -9.37 16.49 9.75
CA LEU A 484 -8.43 17.01 8.76
C LEU A 484 -8.71 16.46 7.35
N ALA A 485 -9.19 15.22 7.25
CA ALA A 485 -9.63 14.64 5.97
C ALA A 485 -10.92 15.33 5.49
N THR A 486 -11.89 15.55 6.38
CA THR A 486 -13.15 16.26 6.07
C THR A 486 -12.90 17.69 5.59
N LEU A 487 -11.96 18.43 6.18
CA LEU A 487 -11.55 19.77 5.69
C LEU A 487 -11.05 19.71 4.25
N GLY A 488 -10.26 18.68 3.92
CA GLY A 488 -9.83 18.44 2.53
C GLY A 488 -11.01 18.20 1.58
N GLY A 489 -12.02 17.47 2.04
CA GLY A 489 -13.27 17.23 1.29
C GLY A 489 -14.07 18.51 1.06
N VAL A 490 -14.21 19.35 2.07
CA VAL A 490 -14.87 20.68 1.94
C VAL A 490 -14.12 21.56 0.94
N ALA A 491 -12.79 21.59 1.01
CA ALA A 491 -11.99 22.40 0.10
C ALA A 491 -12.13 21.91 -1.36
N LEU A 492 -12.13 20.60 -1.58
CA LEU A 492 -12.34 20.01 -2.91
C LEU A 492 -13.74 20.32 -3.45
N LEU A 493 -14.76 20.17 -2.61
CA LEU A 493 -16.13 20.52 -2.95
C LEU A 493 -16.23 21.98 -3.37
N ARG A 494 -15.68 22.92 -2.58
CA ARG A 494 -15.69 24.36 -2.90
C ARG A 494 -14.97 24.66 -4.20
N GLN A 495 -13.84 24.00 -4.45
CA GLN A 495 -13.11 24.12 -5.71
C GLN A 495 -13.95 23.68 -6.90
N ASP A 496 -14.61 22.53 -6.81
CA ASP A 496 -15.43 21.99 -7.90
C ASP A 496 -16.76 22.76 -8.05
N ALA A 497 -17.22 23.42 -6.99
CA ALA A 497 -18.32 24.38 -7.02
C ALA A 497 -17.94 25.76 -7.59
N GLY A 498 -16.69 25.96 -8.01
CA GLY A 498 -16.22 27.23 -8.55
C GLY A 498 -15.88 28.29 -7.49
N ARG A 499 -16.04 28.00 -6.19
CA ARG A 499 -15.70 28.89 -5.07
C ARG A 499 -14.21 28.79 -4.75
N ILE A 500 -13.37 29.23 -5.72
CA ILE A 500 -11.93 28.94 -5.72
C ILE A 500 -11.19 29.59 -4.54
N ASP A 501 -11.50 30.85 -4.21
CA ASP A 501 -10.87 31.56 -3.10
C ASP A 501 -11.18 30.89 -1.75
N GLU A 502 -12.45 30.52 -1.53
CA GLU A 502 -12.84 29.77 -0.34
C GLU A 502 -12.17 28.38 -0.25
N ALA A 503 -11.96 27.72 -1.39
CA ALA A 503 -11.25 26.48 -1.46
C ALA A 503 -9.78 26.65 -1.04
N ILE A 504 -9.10 27.69 -1.54
CA ILE A 504 -7.71 28.01 -1.20
C ILE A 504 -7.58 28.27 0.30
N ASP A 505 -8.48 29.06 0.89
CA ASP A 505 -8.48 29.34 2.32
C ASP A 505 -8.67 28.06 3.14
N THR A 506 -9.61 27.20 2.73
CA THR A 506 -9.87 25.92 3.41
C THR A 506 -8.71 24.94 3.28
N TYR A 507 -8.08 24.85 2.09
CA TYR A 507 -6.85 24.06 1.93
C TYR A 507 -5.72 24.61 2.79
N GLY A 508 -5.60 25.95 2.92
CA GLY A 508 -4.63 26.61 3.79
C GLY A 508 -4.79 26.20 5.26
N GLU A 509 -6.03 26.22 5.78
CA GLU A 509 -6.36 25.73 7.12
C GLU A 509 -6.00 24.25 7.28
N ALA A 510 -6.44 23.40 6.35
CA ALA A 510 -6.16 21.96 6.37
C ALA A 510 -4.65 21.67 6.33
N LEU A 511 -3.91 22.39 5.50
CA LEU A 511 -2.47 22.23 5.34
C LEU A 511 -1.70 22.61 6.60
N ALA A 512 -2.08 23.74 7.23
CA ALA A 512 -1.47 24.18 8.48
C ALA A 512 -1.66 23.15 9.60
N LEU A 513 -2.89 22.65 9.76
CA LEU A 513 -3.21 21.63 10.76
C LEU A 513 -2.53 20.28 10.47
N LYS A 514 -2.49 19.84 9.22
CA LYS A 514 -1.82 18.58 8.83
C LYS A 514 -0.31 18.66 9.02
N ARG A 515 0.32 19.79 8.72
CA ARG A 515 1.75 19.99 8.99
C ARG A 515 2.08 19.89 10.48
N ASP A 516 1.21 20.43 11.32
CA ASP A 516 1.37 20.42 12.78
C ASP A 516 1.17 19.01 13.37
N VAL A 517 0.19 18.25 12.89
CA VAL A 517 -0.21 16.96 13.47
C VAL A 517 0.54 15.78 12.83
N LEU A 518 0.63 15.77 11.51
CA LEU A 518 1.16 14.65 10.73
C LEU A 518 2.61 14.87 10.26
N GLY A 519 3.04 16.12 10.28
CA GLY A 519 4.34 16.53 9.75
C GLY A 519 4.29 16.95 8.27
N PRO A 520 5.33 17.68 7.82
CA PRO A 520 5.42 18.18 6.44
C PRO A 520 5.59 17.07 5.42
N ASP A 521 6.21 15.95 5.80
CA ASP A 521 6.56 14.83 4.91
C ASP A 521 5.43 13.78 4.81
N ASN A 522 4.33 13.96 5.55
CA ASN A 522 3.23 13.00 5.53
C ASN A 522 2.49 13.04 4.18
N ILE A 523 2.14 11.86 3.63
CA ILE A 523 1.46 11.72 2.34
C ILE A 523 0.16 12.55 2.29
N SER A 524 -0.62 12.56 3.38
CA SER A 524 -1.86 13.35 3.46
C SER A 524 -1.60 14.85 3.40
N THR A 525 -0.49 15.34 3.99
CA THR A 525 -0.04 16.73 3.90
C THR A 525 0.34 17.07 2.47
N LEU A 526 1.15 16.22 1.83
CA LEU A 526 1.58 16.40 0.44
C LEU A 526 0.42 16.33 -0.55
N THR A 527 -0.60 15.53 -0.26
CA THR A 527 -1.85 15.46 -1.07
C THR A 527 -2.61 16.77 -1.00
N THR A 528 -2.74 17.36 0.19
CA THR A 528 -3.38 18.67 0.36
C THR A 528 -2.62 19.77 -0.38
N MET A 529 -1.27 19.74 -0.37
CA MET A 529 -0.45 20.68 -1.14
C MET A 529 -0.72 20.57 -2.65
N THR A 530 -0.87 19.35 -3.18
CA THR A 530 -1.14 19.14 -4.60
C THR A 530 -2.53 19.66 -4.99
N PHE A 531 -3.55 19.41 -4.18
CA PHE A 531 -4.90 19.95 -4.45
C PHE A 531 -4.95 21.47 -4.33
N MET A 532 -4.26 22.05 -3.33
CA MET A 532 -4.14 23.49 -3.19
C MET A 532 -3.41 24.12 -4.38
N ALA A 533 -2.37 23.47 -4.91
CA ALA A 533 -1.72 23.93 -6.14
C ALA A 533 -2.68 23.93 -7.34
N GLY A 534 -3.55 22.91 -7.44
CA GLY A 534 -4.63 22.88 -8.44
C GLY A 534 -5.62 24.05 -8.29
N ALA A 535 -6.02 24.38 -7.05
CA ALA A 535 -6.89 25.51 -6.79
C ALA A 535 -6.21 26.86 -7.09
N LEU A 536 -4.93 27.03 -6.71
CA LEU A 536 -4.13 28.23 -7.03
C LEU A 536 -3.99 28.41 -8.55
N ARG A 537 -3.82 27.31 -9.30
CA ARG A 537 -3.79 27.33 -10.77
C ARG A 537 -5.12 27.80 -11.38
N LEU A 538 -6.25 27.41 -10.79
CA LEU A 538 -7.58 27.88 -11.20
C LEU A 538 -7.80 29.37 -10.90
N ALA A 539 -7.19 29.88 -9.81
CA ALA A 539 -7.17 31.28 -9.45
C ALA A 539 -6.15 32.13 -10.24
N ASP A 540 -5.49 31.54 -11.26
CA ASP A 540 -4.40 32.16 -12.06
C ASP A 540 -3.15 32.59 -11.23
N ARG A 541 -2.97 32.05 -10.00
CA ARG A 541 -1.83 32.28 -9.11
C ARG A 541 -0.69 31.28 -9.46
N LYS A 542 -0.18 31.37 -10.68
CA LYS A 542 0.69 30.35 -11.31
C LYS A 542 2.02 30.12 -10.58
N ASP A 543 2.65 31.19 -10.09
CA ASP A 543 3.95 31.09 -9.40
C ASP A 543 3.83 30.32 -8.09
N GLU A 544 2.79 30.63 -7.31
CA GLU A 544 2.50 29.93 -6.04
C GLU A 544 2.10 28.49 -6.28
N ALA A 545 1.26 28.24 -7.28
CA ALA A 545 0.86 26.90 -7.70
C ALA A 545 2.08 26.04 -8.09
N SER A 546 2.96 26.61 -8.93
CA SER A 546 4.19 25.92 -9.37
C SER A 546 5.16 25.64 -8.24
N ALA A 547 5.37 26.59 -7.34
CA ALA A 547 6.22 26.40 -6.18
C ALA A 547 5.71 25.25 -5.28
N MET A 548 4.42 25.27 -4.95
CA MET A 548 3.78 24.28 -4.10
C MET A 548 3.75 22.88 -4.73
N ALA A 549 3.38 22.78 -6.01
CA ALA A 549 3.35 21.51 -6.72
C ALA A 549 4.76 20.89 -6.85
N ASN A 550 5.79 21.71 -7.13
CA ASN A 550 7.18 21.26 -7.20
C ASN A 550 7.70 20.76 -5.85
N GLU A 551 7.38 21.45 -4.75
CA GLU A 551 7.73 21.02 -3.40
C GLU A 551 7.09 19.67 -3.08
N ALA A 552 5.78 19.54 -3.25
CA ALA A 552 5.02 18.31 -3.00
C ALA A 552 5.54 17.14 -3.86
N TYR A 553 5.80 17.37 -5.14
CA TYR A 553 6.33 16.35 -6.06
C TYR A 553 7.72 15.86 -5.65
N LYS A 554 8.65 16.80 -5.33
CA LYS A 554 10.01 16.44 -4.89
C LYS A 554 9.97 15.59 -3.62
N MET A 555 9.16 15.98 -2.64
CA MET A 555 9.04 15.26 -1.38
C MET A 555 8.42 13.87 -1.60
N ARG A 556 7.33 13.74 -2.37
CA ARG A 556 6.75 12.44 -2.72
C ARG A 556 7.72 11.54 -3.46
N LYS A 557 8.45 12.10 -4.43
CA LYS A 557 9.45 11.33 -5.19
C LYS A 557 10.57 10.81 -4.29
N ALA A 558 10.99 11.59 -3.29
CA ALA A 558 11.99 11.17 -2.33
C ALA A 558 11.47 10.08 -1.38
N LEU A 559 10.20 10.16 -0.96
CA LEU A 559 9.58 9.23 -0.01
C LEU A 559 9.12 7.93 -0.66
N LEU A 560 8.45 8.02 -1.80
CA LEU A 560 7.71 6.92 -2.42
C LEU A 560 8.35 6.40 -3.72
N GLY A 561 9.33 7.13 -4.26
CA GLY A 561 9.87 6.86 -5.60
C GLY A 561 9.04 7.50 -6.71
N SER A 562 9.58 7.48 -7.94
CA SER A 562 8.94 8.09 -9.12
C SER A 562 7.72 7.33 -9.63
N ASP A 563 7.62 6.04 -9.31
CA ASP A 563 6.63 5.12 -9.88
C ASP A 563 5.40 4.92 -8.98
N HIS A 564 5.34 5.61 -7.84
CA HIS A 564 4.22 5.51 -6.93
C HIS A 564 3.02 6.32 -7.46
N PRO A 565 1.76 5.82 -7.36
CA PRO A 565 0.56 6.51 -7.87
C PRO A 565 0.45 7.96 -7.40
N ASP A 566 0.72 8.24 -6.12
CA ASP A 566 0.66 9.60 -5.58
C ASP A 566 1.76 10.52 -6.14
N THR A 567 2.94 9.98 -6.45
CA THR A 567 4.00 10.73 -7.12
C THR A 567 3.62 11.06 -8.56
N ILE A 568 2.98 10.10 -9.25
CA ILE A 568 2.47 10.28 -10.61
C ILE A 568 1.37 11.36 -10.64
N MET A 569 0.48 11.38 -9.64
CA MET A 569 -0.55 12.42 -9.50
C MET A 569 0.09 13.82 -9.40
N GLY A 570 1.15 13.97 -8.58
CA GLY A 570 1.90 15.22 -8.49
C GLY A 570 2.59 15.62 -9.80
N ALA A 571 3.10 14.66 -10.56
CA ALA A 571 3.67 14.90 -11.88
C ALA A 571 2.61 15.38 -12.89
N CYS A 572 1.39 14.85 -12.84
CA CYS A 572 0.28 15.30 -13.69
C CYS A 572 -0.13 16.75 -13.38
N GLU A 573 -0.14 17.16 -12.12
CA GLU A 573 -0.44 18.55 -11.76
C GLU A 573 0.67 19.51 -12.25
N LEU A 574 1.95 19.11 -12.13
CA LEU A 574 3.06 19.88 -12.71
C LEU A 574 2.96 19.99 -14.24
N ALA A 575 2.54 18.92 -14.91
CA ALA A 575 2.30 18.94 -16.34
C ALA A 575 1.18 19.93 -16.71
N ALA A 576 0.07 19.94 -15.94
CA ALA A 576 -1.03 20.88 -16.14
C ALA A 576 -0.61 22.36 -15.95
N LEU A 577 0.27 22.62 -14.98
CA LEU A 577 0.86 23.94 -14.77
C LEU A 577 1.79 24.35 -15.94
N SER A 578 2.61 23.42 -16.43
CA SER A 578 3.53 23.65 -17.54
C SER A 578 2.80 23.87 -18.86
N GLU A 579 1.65 23.22 -19.07
CA GLU A 579 0.80 23.44 -20.25
C GLU A 579 0.28 24.89 -20.35
N LYS A 580 -0.11 25.46 -19.20
CA LYS A 580 -0.59 26.85 -19.12
C LYS A 580 0.55 27.89 -19.04
N GLY A 581 1.77 27.45 -18.70
CA GLY A 581 2.95 28.27 -18.42
C GLY A 581 3.96 28.43 -19.59
N GLU A 582 3.58 28.36 -20.85
CA GLU A 582 4.44 28.48 -22.03
C GLU A 582 5.47 27.34 -22.24
N LYS A 583 5.31 26.19 -21.59
CA LYS A 583 6.17 25.03 -21.72
C LYS A 583 5.42 23.74 -22.09
N PRO A 584 4.61 23.77 -23.16
CA PRO A 584 3.74 22.63 -23.49
C PRO A 584 4.52 21.36 -23.87
N GLU A 585 5.75 21.48 -24.35
CA GLU A 585 6.60 20.32 -24.66
C GLU A 585 7.09 19.59 -23.39
N GLU A 586 7.39 20.35 -22.31
CA GLU A 586 7.71 19.75 -21.02
C GLU A 586 6.48 19.02 -20.43
N ALA A 587 5.31 19.64 -20.53
CA ALA A 587 4.04 19.04 -20.11
C ALA A 587 3.76 17.74 -20.88
N LEU A 588 3.98 17.73 -22.20
CA LEU A 588 3.80 16.54 -23.03
C LEU A 588 4.64 15.37 -22.51
N GLY A 589 5.94 15.60 -22.29
CA GLY A 589 6.83 14.57 -21.79
C GLY A 589 6.49 14.09 -20.36
N MET A 590 5.94 14.96 -19.51
CA MET A 590 5.47 14.58 -18.16
C MET A 590 4.21 13.70 -18.23
N TYR A 591 3.21 14.08 -19.06
CA TYR A 591 2.01 13.27 -19.24
C TYR A 591 2.31 11.90 -19.85
N GLU A 592 3.22 11.82 -20.85
CA GLU A 592 3.63 10.54 -21.45
C GLU A 592 4.27 9.61 -20.41
N LYS A 593 5.16 10.13 -19.58
CA LYS A 593 5.77 9.35 -18.49
C LYS A 593 4.73 8.90 -17.46
N ALA A 594 3.84 9.80 -17.04
CA ALA A 594 2.78 9.49 -16.11
C ALA A 594 1.84 8.41 -16.65
N LEU A 595 1.42 8.53 -17.92
CA LEU A 595 0.55 7.56 -18.58
C LEU A 595 1.19 6.17 -18.68
N ASN A 596 2.45 6.08 -19.08
CA ASN A 596 3.16 4.79 -19.14
C ASN A 596 3.21 4.09 -17.77
N LEU A 597 3.44 4.85 -16.70
CA LEU A 597 3.46 4.31 -15.34
C LEU A 597 2.06 3.90 -14.86
N GLN A 598 1.03 4.70 -15.17
CA GLN A 598 -0.36 4.40 -14.84
C GLN A 598 -0.85 3.16 -15.58
N LEU A 599 -0.57 3.02 -16.87
CA LEU A 599 -0.90 1.83 -17.66
C LEU A 599 -0.27 0.56 -17.05
N ALA A 600 0.99 0.66 -16.64
CA ALA A 600 1.72 -0.47 -16.05
C ALA A 600 1.24 -0.84 -14.63
N LYS A 601 0.75 0.12 -13.85
CA LYS A 601 0.40 -0.06 -12.43
C LYS A 601 -1.09 -0.20 -12.16
N LEU A 602 -1.91 0.55 -12.89
CA LEU A 602 -3.34 0.70 -12.63
C LEU A 602 -4.19 0.10 -13.76
N GLY A 603 -3.59 -0.11 -14.94
CA GLY A 603 -4.30 -0.58 -16.14
C GLY A 603 -4.97 0.54 -16.95
N PRO A 604 -5.47 0.19 -18.17
CA PRO A 604 -6.03 1.18 -19.11
C PRO A 604 -7.36 1.79 -18.64
N ASP A 605 -8.18 1.02 -17.95
CA ASP A 605 -9.54 1.43 -17.56
C ASP A 605 -9.59 2.21 -16.24
N HIS A 606 -8.45 2.39 -15.57
CA HIS A 606 -8.43 3.13 -14.32
C HIS A 606 -8.72 4.62 -14.52
N PRO A 607 -9.56 5.26 -13.69
CA PRO A 607 -9.97 6.67 -13.87
C PRO A 607 -8.80 7.65 -14.00
N ALA A 608 -7.72 7.46 -13.24
CA ALA A 608 -6.51 8.28 -13.35
C ALA A 608 -5.80 8.10 -14.68
N THR A 609 -5.76 6.88 -15.24
CA THR A 609 -5.18 6.57 -16.55
C THR A 609 -5.98 7.24 -17.65
N LEU A 610 -7.30 7.09 -17.61
CA LEU A 610 -8.22 7.71 -18.57
C LEU A 610 -8.10 9.25 -18.56
N LYS A 611 -8.03 9.85 -17.36
CA LYS A 611 -7.86 11.29 -17.20
C LYS A 611 -6.54 11.79 -17.81
N THR A 612 -5.44 11.08 -17.56
CA THR A 612 -4.13 11.45 -18.10
C THR A 612 -4.08 11.26 -19.61
N THR A 613 -4.72 10.21 -20.14
CA THR A 613 -4.87 9.97 -21.58
C THR A 613 -5.59 11.13 -22.25
N ALA A 614 -6.75 11.55 -21.72
CA ALA A 614 -7.51 12.67 -22.24
C ALA A 614 -6.72 13.98 -22.22
N ALA A 615 -6.00 14.28 -21.15
CA ALA A 615 -5.15 15.46 -21.05
C ALA A 615 -4.01 15.44 -22.08
N LEU A 616 -3.38 14.28 -22.27
CA LEU A 616 -2.32 14.09 -23.26
C LEU A 616 -2.83 14.28 -24.70
N GLU A 617 -3.98 13.71 -25.05
CA GLU A 617 -4.59 13.85 -26.37
C GLU A 617 -4.97 15.30 -26.67
N LYS A 618 -5.57 15.98 -25.69
CA LYS A 618 -5.90 17.40 -25.80
C LYS A 618 -4.66 18.26 -26.05
N LEU A 619 -3.57 18.00 -25.33
CA LEU A 619 -2.31 18.71 -25.49
C LEU A 619 -1.66 18.42 -26.85
N ARG A 620 -1.65 17.15 -27.28
CA ARG A 620 -1.16 16.75 -28.63
C ARG A 620 -1.93 17.44 -29.74
N THR A 621 -3.26 17.48 -29.67
CA THR A 621 -4.12 18.18 -30.63
C THR A 621 -3.79 19.67 -30.68
N LYS A 622 -3.60 20.32 -29.52
CA LYS A 622 -3.20 21.73 -29.41
C LYS A 622 -1.83 22.01 -30.04
N LEU A 623 -0.90 21.04 -29.97
CA LEU A 623 0.44 21.13 -30.57
C LEU A 623 0.47 20.68 -32.05
N GLY A 624 -0.65 20.32 -32.66
CA GLY A 624 -0.72 19.82 -34.04
C GLY A 624 -0.05 18.45 -34.25
N ARG A 625 0.17 17.69 -33.15
CA ARG A 625 0.76 16.36 -33.17
C ARG A 625 -0.35 15.31 -33.17
N HIS A 626 -0.82 14.91 -34.35
CA HIS A 626 -1.83 13.86 -34.51
C HIS A 626 -1.16 12.48 -34.46
N GLY A 627 -1.30 11.79 -33.36
CA GLY A 627 -0.91 10.40 -33.20
C GLY A 627 -1.83 9.74 -32.15
N GLN A 628 -2.42 8.57 -32.50
CA GLN A 628 -3.19 7.82 -31.52
C GLN A 628 -2.27 7.37 -30.37
N VAL A 629 -2.75 7.55 -29.14
CA VAL A 629 -2.18 6.84 -27.99
C VAL A 629 -2.51 5.36 -28.19
N VAL A 630 -1.51 4.54 -28.46
CA VAL A 630 -1.71 3.08 -28.48
C VAL A 630 -1.84 2.67 -27.01
N LEU A 631 -3.07 2.40 -26.58
CA LEU A 631 -3.40 1.89 -25.25
C LEU A 631 -3.00 0.41 -25.14
#